data_46db9d1e5624dd2b73afa943c5753b5b
#
_entry.id   46db9d1e5624dd2b73afa943c5753b5b
#
_cell.length_a   1.000
_cell.length_b   1.000
_cell.length_c   1.000
_cell.angle_alpha   90.00
_cell.angle_beta   90.00
_cell.angle_gamma   90.00
#
_symmetry.space_group_name_H-M   'P 1'
#
loop_
_entity.id
_entity.type
_entity.pdbx_description
1 polymer ?
#
loop_
_entity_poly.entity_id
_entity_poly.type
_entity_poly.pdbx_seq_one_letter_code
_entity_poly.pdbx_strand_id
1 'polypeptide(L)'
;MTDLFSPKQIEFMKYADSRINIAHGSVSTGKTVGTLHKFMVEVNGCPDSEIAMIGKTATTLYNNVIKQLDECPEFAIYKPFCAWHASRRELTFKDKTITTYGAKDEGSAALIQGRTLSLAYCDEMTLYPDSFIHMLNTRLRKPYSKMYASMNPSYPDHIIKQWIDKAEAKDPNYYALHFTLEDNPFVDDNYKKNMAESLSGIFYKRNYLGLWCLAEGSIFECFDRATHVRSVAPASAEYFVAGIDYGASNPFACVLVGVSTGKNIQQTKKLWVEKEYYWDHKAKRAKTNFELAVDVKNFLEPYGVTNIYIDPSAASFKTEMRKMGYHLVDANNEVVDGITTVTSEFSKGNLFIMDECKNTIREIQSYVWDDKQAKLGFDEPLKKNDHTVDALRYVIATHKVAEYKPHDDKHDPDQYRSGRFNPGGRKF
;
A
#
# COMPACT_ATOMS: atom_id res chain seq x y z
N MET A 1 13.05 -12.49 -27.35
CA MET A 1 13.11 -12.25 -25.90
C MET A 1 13.14 -10.76 -25.54
N THR A 2 13.62 -9.89 -26.42
CA THR A 2 13.74 -8.44 -26.17
C THR A 2 12.43 -7.68 -26.08
N ASP A 3 11.32 -8.25 -26.50
CA ASP A 3 10.00 -7.57 -26.55
C ASP A 3 9.14 -7.83 -25.28
N LEU A 4 9.58 -8.75 -24.40
CA LEU A 4 8.84 -9.11 -23.18
C LEU A 4 9.53 -8.65 -21.89
N PHE A 5 10.83 -8.33 -21.95
CA PHE A 5 11.62 -7.98 -20.76
C PHE A 5 12.43 -6.71 -21.00
N SER A 6 12.50 -5.85 -19.99
CA SER A 6 13.37 -4.68 -20.05
C SER A 6 14.85 -5.08 -20.05
N PRO A 7 15.76 -4.21 -20.55
CA PRO A 7 17.20 -4.47 -20.50
C PRO A 7 17.70 -4.78 -19.08
N LYS A 8 17.12 -4.12 -18.07
CA LYS A 8 17.46 -4.31 -16.65
C LYS A 8 17.03 -5.67 -16.11
N GLN A 9 15.85 -6.15 -16.52
CA GLN A 9 15.39 -7.50 -16.20
C GLN A 9 16.31 -8.56 -16.84
N ILE A 10 16.70 -8.36 -18.09
CA ILE A 10 17.65 -9.26 -18.80
C ILE A 10 19.00 -9.27 -18.11
N GLU A 11 19.50 -8.12 -17.66
CA GLU A 11 20.72 -8.00 -16.89
C GLU A 11 20.64 -8.83 -15.60
N PHE A 12 19.57 -8.67 -14.82
CA PHE A 12 19.35 -9.45 -13.61
C PHE A 12 19.29 -10.95 -13.90
N MET A 13 18.50 -11.38 -14.88
CA MET A 13 18.38 -12.79 -15.25
C MET A 13 19.71 -13.41 -15.68
N LYS A 14 20.58 -12.63 -16.29
CA LYS A 14 21.89 -13.08 -16.79
C LYS A 14 22.93 -13.20 -15.68
N TYR A 15 22.96 -12.26 -14.74
CA TYR A 15 24.08 -12.14 -13.79
C TYR A 15 23.72 -12.51 -12.34
N ALA A 16 22.45 -12.67 -11.99
CA ALA A 16 22.00 -13.05 -10.65
C ALA A 16 22.27 -14.54 -10.39
N ASP A 17 23.52 -14.87 -10.11
CA ASP A 17 23.96 -16.27 -9.91
C ASP A 17 24.72 -16.47 -8.58
N SER A 18 24.73 -15.49 -7.71
CA SER A 18 25.30 -15.55 -6.36
C SER A 18 24.40 -16.37 -5.41
N ARG A 19 24.89 -16.65 -4.21
CA ARG A 19 24.10 -17.29 -3.17
C ARG A 19 22.87 -16.44 -2.76
N ILE A 20 23.02 -15.11 -2.75
CA ILE A 20 21.95 -14.13 -2.44
C ILE A 20 21.88 -13.14 -3.60
N ASN A 21 20.72 -13.05 -4.25
CA ASN A 21 20.47 -12.22 -5.42
C ASN A 21 19.31 -11.27 -5.14
N ILE A 22 19.55 -9.98 -5.23
CA ILE A 22 18.62 -8.91 -4.79
C ILE A 22 18.28 -7.98 -5.95
N ALA A 23 17.01 -7.86 -6.27
CA ALA A 23 16.45 -6.80 -7.11
C ALA A 23 15.77 -5.75 -6.21
N HIS A 24 16.33 -4.56 -6.10
CA HIS A 24 15.80 -3.49 -5.26
C HIS A 24 15.60 -2.20 -6.04
N GLY A 25 14.77 -1.29 -5.52
CA GLY A 25 14.55 0.03 -6.14
C GLY A 25 13.08 0.43 -6.20
N SER A 26 12.74 1.35 -7.11
CA SER A 26 11.42 1.99 -7.23
C SER A 26 10.29 0.97 -7.46
N VAL A 27 9.06 1.36 -7.19
CA VAL A 27 7.87 0.55 -7.53
C VAL A 27 7.65 0.51 -9.06
N SER A 28 6.88 -0.46 -9.53
CA SER A 28 6.48 -0.63 -10.94
C SER A 28 7.65 -0.75 -11.94
N THR A 29 8.83 -1.16 -11.49
CA THR A 29 10.03 -1.30 -12.33
C THR A 29 10.21 -2.68 -12.97
N GLY A 30 9.30 -3.63 -12.68
CA GLY A 30 9.38 -4.99 -13.18
C GLY A 30 10.35 -5.91 -12.41
N LYS A 31 10.81 -5.52 -11.22
CA LYS A 31 11.68 -6.34 -10.35
C LYS A 31 11.12 -7.74 -10.12
N THR A 32 9.86 -7.82 -9.69
CA THR A 32 9.16 -9.09 -9.41
C THR A 32 9.19 -10.00 -10.62
N VAL A 33 8.88 -9.47 -11.81
CA VAL A 33 8.85 -10.25 -13.06
C VAL A 33 10.25 -10.82 -13.38
N GLY A 34 11.29 -9.98 -13.40
CA GLY A 34 12.67 -10.44 -13.70
C GLY A 34 13.20 -11.44 -12.68
N THR A 35 12.92 -11.18 -11.38
CA THR A 35 13.37 -12.05 -10.27
C THR A 35 12.63 -13.39 -10.29
N LEU A 36 11.32 -13.38 -10.53
CA LEU A 36 10.51 -14.60 -10.60
C LEU A 36 10.88 -15.45 -11.81
N HIS A 37 11.12 -14.82 -12.97
CA HIS A 37 11.58 -15.56 -14.16
C HIS A 37 12.92 -16.26 -13.91
N LYS A 38 13.90 -15.53 -13.34
CA LYS A 38 15.21 -16.13 -12.97
C LYS A 38 15.03 -17.28 -11.98
N PHE A 39 14.19 -17.11 -10.96
CA PHE A 39 13.89 -18.16 -9.99
C PHE A 39 13.28 -19.41 -10.65
N MET A 40 12.30 -19.26 -11.57
CA MET A 40 11.70 -20.41 -12.27
C MET A 40 12.71 -21.15 -13.16
N VAL A 41 13.68 -20.46 -13.76
CA VAL A 41 14.78 -21.09 -14.49
C VAL A 41 15.62 -21.94 -13.54
N GLU A 42 15.96 -21.42 -12.36
CA GLU A 42 16.76 -22.16 -11.36
C GLU A 42 15.97 -23.35 -10.77
N VAL A 43 14.65 -23.21 -10.55
CA VAL A 43 13.78 -24.32 -10.14
C VAL A 43 13.85 -25.46 -11.14
N ASN A 44 13.83 -25.16 -12.44
CA ASN A 44 13.93 -26.19 -13.48
C ASN A 44 15.25 -26.97 -13.46
N GLY A 45 16.34 -26.32 -13.02
CA GLY A 45 17.67 -26.95 -12.91
C GLY A 45 18.00 -27.48 -11.52
N CYS A 46 17.14 -27.26 -10.51
CA CYS A 46 17.41 -27.64 -9.13
C CYS A 46 17.42 -29.18 -8.96
N PRO A 47 18.47 -29.76 -8.31
CA PRO A 47 18.57 -31.19 -8.15
C PRO A 47 17.56 -31.82 -7.19
N ASP A 48 16.92 -31.01 -6.32
CA ASP A 48 15.94 -31.49 -5.33
C ASP A 48 14.70 -30.56 -5.26
N SER A 49 13.80 -30.88 -4.31
CA SER A 49 12.52 -30.17 -4.13
C SER A 49 12.43 -29.37 -2.82
N GLU A 50 13.55 -29.08 -2.17
CA GLU A 50 13.59 -28.22 -0.99
C GLU A 50 13.54 -26.74 -1.42
N ILE A 51 12.40 -26.33 -1.97
CA ILE A 51 12.19 -25.03 -2.62
C ILE A 51 11.09 -24.28 -1.90
N ALA A 52 11.30 -22.99 -1.65
CA ALA A 52 10.35 -22.12 -0.96
C ALA A 52 10.03 -20.84 -1.73
N MET A 53 8.79 -20.38 -1.66
CA MET A 53 8.40 -19.02 -1.99
C MET A 53 7.85 -18.32 -0.75
N ILE A 54 8.30 -17.12 -0.47
CA ILE A 54 7.98 -16.36 0.75
C ILE A 54 7.43 -15.00 0.36
N GLY A 55 6.38 -14.56 1.06
CA GLY A 55 5.84 -13.20 1.00
C GLY A 55 5.51 -12.68 2.39
N LYS A 56 5.11 -11.43 2.52
CA LYS A 56 4.68 -10.88 3.81
C LYS A 56 3.53 -11.71 4.41
N THR A 57 2.57 -12.11 3.60
CA THR A 57 1.52 -13.07 3.94
C THR A 57 1.36 -14.08 2.80
N ALA A 58 0.75 -15.23 3.08
CA ALA A 58 0.43 -16.20 2.03
C ALA A 58 -0.53 -15.62 0.98
N THR A 59 -1.44 -14.74 1.39
CA THR A 59 -2.41 -14.08 0.49
C THR A 59 -1.72 -13.07 -0.42
N THR A 60 -0.85 -12.21 0.10
CA THR A 60 -0.09 -11.26 -0.73
C THR A 60 0.84 -11.98 -1.70
N LEU A 61 1.51 -13.05 -1.26
CA LEU A 61 2.35 -13.86 -2.13
C LEU A 61 1.54 -14.48 -3.29
N TYR A 62 0.35 -15.02 -2.98
CA TYR A 62 -0.53 -15.55 -4.03
C TYR A 62 -0.91 -14.48 -5.04
N ASN A 63 -1.43 -13.34 -4.58
CA ASN A 63 -1.93 -12.27 -5.44
C ASN A 63 -0.80 -11.60 -6.26
N ASN A 64 0.36 -11.36 -5.64
CA ASN A 64 1.44 -10.59 -6.26
C ASN A 64 2.38 -11.44 -7.11
N VAL A 65 2.48 -12.75 -6.85
CA VAL A 65 3.51 -13.59 -7.47
C VAL A 65 2.91 -14.83 -8.14
N ILE A 66 2.19 -15.68 -7.39
CA ILE A 66 1.75 -16.97 -7.93
C ILE A 66 0.73 -16.77 -9.04
N LYS A 67 -0.18 -15.83 -8.87
CA LYS A 67 -1.20 -15.49 -9.86
C LYS A 67 -0.59 -14.98 -11.18
N GLN A 68 0.57 -14.30 -11.11
CA GLN A 68 1.27 -13.84 -12.31
C GLN A 68 1.73 -15.00 -13.20
N LEU A 69 2.11 -16.15 -12.62
CA LEU A 69 2.51 -17.34 -13.39
C LEU A 69 1.39 -17.89 -14.29
N ASP A 70 0.13 -17.58 -13.94
CA ASP A 70 -1.04 -17.98 -14.72
C ASP A 70 -1.56 -16.89 -15.67
N GLU A 71 -1.46 -15.63 -15.27
CA GLU A 71 -2.13 -14.51 -15.96
C GLU A 71 -1.20 -13.67 -16.85
N CYS A 72 0.11 -13.56 -16.52
CA CYS A 72 1.00 -12.67 -17.24
C CYS A 72 1.67 -13.34 -18.45
N PRO A 73 1.70 -12.67 -19.62
CA PRO A 73 2.29 -13.20 -20.85
C PRO A 73 3.76 -13.61 -20.71
N GLU A 74 4.53 -12.90 -19.88
CA GLU A 74 5.94 -13.18 -19.61
C GLU A 74 6.17 -14.58 -19.05
N PHE A 75 5.16 -15.14 -18.37
CA PHE A 75 5.22 -16.47 -17.75
C PHE A 75 4.49 -17.55 -18.54
N ALA A 76 3.98 -17.25 -19.74
CA ALA A 76 3.21 -18.20 -20.56
C ALA A 76 3.95 -19.52 -20.81
N ILE A 77 5.29 -19.50 -20.87
CA ILE A 77 6.13 -20.70 -21.05
C ILE A 77 6.10 -21.65 -19.85
N TYR A 78 5.79 -21.16 -18.63
CA TYR A 78 5.74 -21.96 -17.41
C TYR A 78 4.34 -22.47 -17.10
N LYS A 79 3.30 -21.75 -17.54
CA LYS A 79 1.89 -22.02 -17.26
C LYS A 79 1.47 -23.47 -17.46
N PRO A 80 1.83 -24.17 -18.55
CA PRO A 80 1.42 -25.57 -18.76
C PRO A 80 2.02 -26.56 -17.75
N PHE A 81 3.06 -26.13 -17.02
CA PHE A 81 3.80 -26.98 -16.07
C PHE A 81 3.56 -26.58 -14.61
N CYS A 82 2.78 -25.51 -14.37
CA CYS A 82 2.45 -25.01 -13.04
C CYS A 82 1.07 -25.46 -12.59
N ALA A 83 0.92 -25.87 -11.33
CA ALA A 83 -0.38 -26.05 -10.71
C ALA A 83 -0.35 -25.57 -9.25
N TRP A 84 -1.29 -24.68 -8.90
CA TRP A 84 -1.45 -24.17 -7.54
C TRP A 84 -2.41 -25.02 -6.71
N HIS A 85 -1.96 -25.43 -5.51
CA HIS A 85 -2.73 -26.23 -4.56
C HIS A 85 -3.02 -25.40 -3.29
N ALA A 86 -4.15 -24.70 -3.30
CA ALA A 86 -4.51 -23.72 -2.25
C ALA A 86 -4.58 -24.35 -0.84
N SER A 87 -5.11 -25.57 -0.69
CA SER A 87 -5.25 -26.26 0.62
C SER A 87 -3.90 -26.61 1.24
N ARG A 88 -2.89 -26.92 0.44
CA ARG A 88 -1.55 -27.27 0.89
C ARG A 88 -0.58 -26.08 0.86
N ARG A 89 -1.00 -24.95 0.25
CA ARG A 89 -0.14 -23.79 -0.02
C ARG A 89 1.13 -24.15 -0.78
N GLU A 90 0.96 -24.93 -1.83
CA GLU A 90 2.06 -25.46 -2.66
C GLU A 90 1.82 -25.11 -4.12
N LEU A 91 2.88 -24.74 -4.81
CA LEU A 91 2.95 -24.63 -6.25
C LEU A 91 3.75 -25.83 -6.78
N THR A 92 3.17 -26.63 -7.64
CA THR A 92 3.94 -27.64 -8.39
C THR A 92 4.41 -27.05 -9.69
N PHE A 93 5.65 -27.35 -10.06
CA PHE A 93 6.23 -27.03 -11.37
C PHE A 93 6.97 -28.24 -11.87
N LYS A 94 6.44 -28.88 -12.93
CA LYS A 94 6.90 -30.20 -13.41
C LYS A 94 6.91 -31.23 -12.28
N ASP A 95 8.08 -31.81 -11.99
CA ASP A 95 8.31 -32.77 -10.91
C ASP A 95 8.65 -32.11 -9.56
N LYS A 96 8.72 -30.79 -9.48
CA LYS A 96 9.09 -30.03 -8.27
C LYS A 96 7.90 -29.55 -7.50
N THR A 97 8.01 -29.56 -6.18
CA THR A 97 7.04 -28.92 -5.26
C THR A 97 7.70 -27.72 -4.58
N ILE A 98 7.06 -26.59 -4.67
CA ILE A 98 7.48 -25.31 -4.08
C ILE A 98 6.53 -25.00 -2.93
N THR A 99 7.02 -24.99 -1.70
CA THR A 99 6.20 -24.68 -0.51
C THR A 99 6.15 -23.17 -0.30
N THR A 100 4.98 -22.63 0.04
CA THR A 100 4.81 -21.19 0.27
C THR A 100 4.69 -20.85 1.75
N TYR A 101 5.30 -19.72 2.15
CA TYR A 101 5.31 -19.23 3.54
C TYR A 101 4.93 -17.75 3.61
N GLY A 102 4.33 -17.36 4.74
CA GLY A 102 4.15 -15.96 5.12
C GLY A 102 5.14 -15.57 6.22
N ALA A 103 5.82 -14.44 6.06
CA ALA A 103 6.74 -13.85 7.03
C ALA A 103 6.08 -12.63 7.72
N LYS A 104 4.96 -12.87 8.42
CA LYS A 104 4.12 -11.80 8.96
C LYS A 104 4.71 -11.15 10.21
N ASP A 105 5.22 -11.97 11.13
CA ASP A 105 5.64 -11.60 12.48
C ASP A 105 6.84 -12.42 12.94
N GLU A 106 7.39 -12.11 14.11
CA GLU A 106 8.55 -12.78 14.68
C GLU A 106 8.35 -14.31 14.85
N GLY A 107 7.11 -14.75 15.14
CA GLY A 107 6.76 -16.16 15.26
C GLY A 107 6.86 -16.93 13.94
N SER A 108 6.79 -16.24 12.81
CA SER A 108 6.84 -16.85 11.48
C SER A 108 8.19 -17.55 11.20
N ALA A 109 9.29 -17.18 11.88
CA ALA A 109 10.58 -17.83 11.75
C ALA A 109 10.52 -19.34 12.09
N ALA A 110 9.61 -19.74 12.97
CA ALA A 110 9.39 -21.14 13.33
C ALA A 110 8.90 -22.00 12.13
N LEU A 111 8.22 -21.42 11.16
CA LEU A 111 7.68 -22.13 9.98
C LEU A 111 8.77 -22.75 9.12
N ILE A 112 9.96 -22.15 9.09
CA ILE A 112 11.12 -22.62 8.32
C ILE A 112 12.21 -23.22 9.20
N GLN A 113 12.00 -23.28 10.51
CA GLN A 113 12.94 -23.90 11.45
C GLN A 113 13.10 -25.39 11.13
N GLY A 114 14.34 -25.87 11.11
CA GLY A 114 14.64 -27.27 10.78
C GLY A 114 14.67 -27.60 9.28
N ARG A 115 14.18 -26.73 8.40
CA ARG A 115 14.26 -26.96 6.94
C ARG A 115 15.69 -26.76 6.43
N THR A 116 15.98 -27.35 5.28
CA THR A 116 17.18 -27.05 4.50
C THR A 116 16.74 -26.69 3.09
N LEU A 117 16.91 -25.44 2.70
CA LEU A 117 16.39 -24.92 1.43
C LEU A 117 17.50 -24.91 0.37
N SER A 118 17.18 -25.39 -0.82
CA SER A 118 18.01 -25.29 -2.02
C SER A 118 17.76 -23.99 -2.76
N LEU A 119 16.49 -23.61 -2.88
CA LEU A 119 16.09 -22.35 -3.51
C LEU A 119 15.04 -21.64 -2.65
N ALA A 120 15.16 -20.32 -2.56
CA ALA A 120 14.16 -19.45 -1.95
C ALA A 120 13.87 -18.26 -2.87
N TYR A 121 12.58 -17.97 -3.06
CA TYR A 121 12.09 -16.73 -3.64
C TYR A 121 11.47 -15.88 -2.54
N CYS A 122 11.75 -14.58 -2.49
CA CYS A 122 11.26 -13.65 -1.47
C CYS A 122 10.67 -12.41 -2.15
N ASP A 123 9.37 -12.19 -1.95
CA ASP A 123 8.68 -11.00 -2.44
C ASP A 123 8.54 -9.96 -1.33
N GLU A 124 8.90 -8.71 -1.64
CA GLU A 124 8.88 -7.59 -0.69
C GLU A 124 9.64 -7.88 0.62
N MET A 125 10.85 -8.41 0.49
CA MET A 125 11.64 -8.94 1.61
C MET A 125 11.95 -7.92 2.73
N THR A 126 11.95 -6.63 2.43
CA THR A 126 12.12 -5.56 3.44
C THR A 126 10.97 -5.47 4.45
N LEU A 127 9.84 -6.12 4.18
CA LEU A 127 8.70 -6.19 5.10
C LEU A 127 8.76 -7.37 6.07
N TYR A 128 9.77 -8.24 5.97
CA TYR A 128 9.89 -9.39 6.86
C TYR A 128 10.54 -8.99 8.19
N PRO A 129 10.19 -9.66 9.30
CA PRO A 129 10.93 -9.51 10.55
C PRO A 129 12.39 -9.94 10.40
N ASP A 130 13.30 -9.24 11.07
CA ASP A 130 14.73 -9.56 11.03
C ASP A 130 15.03 -10.99 11.47
N SER A 131 14.31 -11.51 12.48
CA SER A 131 14.41 -12.90 12.93
C SER A 131 14.12 -13.89 11.80
N PHE A 132 13.12 -13.61 10.95
CA PHE A 132 12.79 -14.45 9.79
C PHE A 132 13.90 -14.38 8.73
N ILE A 133 14.43 -13.18 8.44
CA ILE A 133 15.52 -12.98 7.47
C ILE A 133 16.78 -13.74 7.91
N HIS A 134 17.14 -13.62 9.18
CA HIS A 134 18.26 -14.36 9.76
C HIS A 134 18.05 -15.89 9.69
N MET A 135 16.85 -16.35 10.08
CA MET A 135 16.52 -17.77 10.01
C MET A 135 16.63 -18.27 8.57
N LEU A 136 16.02 -17.58 7.60
CA LEU A 136 16.06 -17.97 6.18
C LEU A 136 17.48 -18.10 5.65
N ASN A 137 18.35 -17.12 5.95
CA ASN A 137 19.74 -17.16 5.54
C ASN A 137 20.47 -18.40 6.08
N THR A 138 20.17 -18.85 7.31
CA THR A 138 20.74 -20.08 7.89
C THR A 138 20.14 -21.37 7.32
N ARG A 139 19.03 -21.30 6.57
CA ARG A 139 18.41 -22.48 5.92
C ARG A 139 19.00 -22.78 4.55
N LEU A 140 19.67 -21.86 3.92
CA LEU A 140 20.39 -22.05 2.65
C LEU A 140 21.73 -22.78 2.91
N ARG A 141 21.69 -24.08 3.17
CA ARG A 141 22.82 -24.85 3.69
C ARG A 141 23.59 -25.64 2.65
N LYS A 142 22.99 -25.87 1.48
CA LYS A 142 23.61 -26.64 0.42
C LYS A 142 24.62 -25.78 -0.36
N PRO A 143 25.69 -26.35 -0.93
CA PRO A 143 26.65 -25.56 -1.71
C PRO A 143 26.04 -24.80 -2.89
N TYR A 144 24.94 -25.32 -3.42
CA TYR A 144 24.19 -24.72 -4.55
C TYR A 144 22.94 -23.94 -4.11
N SER A 145 22.74 -23.75 -2.79
CA SER A 145 21.58 -23.00 -2.32
C SER A 145 21.64 -21.54 -2.77
N LYS A 146 20.53 -21.05 -3.32
CA LYS A 146 20.38 -19.67 -3.78
C LYS A 146 19.09 -19.04 -3.28
N MET A 147 19.12 -17.73 -3.09
CA MET A 147 17.95 -16.90 -2.80
C MET A 147 17.81 -15.81 -3.83
N TYR A 148 16.58 -15.56 -4.25
CA TYR A 148 16.17 -14.50 -5.17
C TYR A 148 15.15 -13.61 -4.47
N ALA A 149 15.44 -12.33 -4.30
CA ALA A 149 14.60 -11.41 -3.56
C ALA A 149 14.26 -10.16 -4.36
N SER A 150 13.01 -9.76 -4.32
CA SER A 150 12.54 -8.48 -4.83
C SER A 150 12.04 -7.60 -3.68
N MET A 151 12.31 -6.28 -3.75
CA MET A 151 11.88 -5.35 -2.71
C MET A 151 11.96 -3.88 -3.10
N ASN A 152 11.21 -3.06 -2.39
CA ASN A 152 11.41 -1.63 -2.36
C ASN A 152 12.38 -1.27 -1.20
N PRO A 153 13.08 -0.13 -1.28
CA PRO A 153 13.97 0.32 -0.21
C PRO A 153 13.23 0.61 1.11
N SER A 154 13.95 0.47 2.20
CA SER A 154 13.54 0.82 3.55
C SER A 154 14.57 1.78 4.18
N TYR A 155 14.93 1.59 5.45
CA TYR A 155 15.93 2.42 6.15
C TYR A 155 17.37 1.94 5.89
N PRO A 156 18.38 2.82 6.01
CA PRO A 156 19.77 2.53 5.62
C PRO A 156 20.45 1.40 6.40
N ASP A 157 20.09 1.21 7.69
CA ASP A 157 20.72 0.19 8.55
C ASP A 157 20.04 -1.19 8.44
N HIS A 158 19.05 -1.34 7.57
CA HIS A 158 18.33 -2.60 7.36
C HIS A 158 19.30 -3.72 6.92
N ILE A 159 19.11 -4.94 7.44
CA ILE A 159 19.98 -6.10 7.13
C ILE A 159 20.16 -6.34 5.63
N ILE A 160 19.11 -6.13 4.83
CA ILE A 160 19.18 -6.28 3.37
C ILE A 160 20.07 -5.20 2.74
N LYS A 161 20.07 -3.96 3.25
CA LYS A 161 20.98 -2.92 2.77
C LYS A 161 22.44 -3.30 3.02
N GLN A 162 22.73 -3.91 4.16
CA GLN A 162 24.07 -4.44 4.44
C GLN A 162 24.48 -5.54 3.42
N TRP A 163 23.53 -6.35 2.94
CA TRP A 163 23.80 -7.34 1.88
C TRP A 163 24.03 -6.68 0.51
N ILE A 164 23.30 -5.61 0.22
CA ILE A 164 23.49 -4.79 -0.98
C ILE A 164 24.89 -4.16 -0.94
N ASP A 165 25.32 -3.61 0.21
CA ASP A 165 26.66 -3.03 0.37
C ASP A 165 27.77 -4.08 0.16
N LYS A 166 27.56 -5.33 0.61
CA LYS A 166 28.47 -6.43 0.30
C LYS A 166 28.53 -6.75 -1.20
N ALA A 167 27.40 -6.73 -1.89
CA ALA A 167 27.37 -6.91 -3.34
C ALA A 167 28.13 -5.78 -4.07
N GLU A 168 27.96 -4.53 -3.64
CA GLU A 168 28.68 -3.37 -4.14
C GLU A 168 30.20 -3.50 -3.88
N ALA A 169 30.59 -4.06 -2.72
CA ALA A 169 31.96 -4.41 -2.36
C ALA A 169 32.50 -5.65 -3.08
N LYS A 170 31.73 -6.23 -4.03
CA LYS A 170 32.11 -7.42 -4.84
C LYS A 170 32.28 -8.70 -4.04
N ASP A 171 31.59 -8.88 -2.91
CA ASP A 171 31.49 -10.17 -2.24
C ASP A 171 30.79 -11.18 -3.16
N PRO A 172 31.43 -12.32 -3.54
CA PRO A 172 30.88 -13.25 -4.52
C PRO A 172 29.58 -13.94 -4.06
N ASN A 173 29.27 -13.89 -2.77
CA ASN A 173 28.05 -14.46 -2.23
C ASN A 173 26.83 -13.59 -2.46
N TYR A 174 27.01 -12.34 -2.87
CA TYR A 174 25.94 -11.36 -3.01
C TYR A 174 25.95 -10.73 -4.39
N TYR A 175 24.77 -10.66 -4.98
CA TYR A 175 24.51 -9.88 -6.18
C TYR A 175 23.33 -8.96 -5.91
N ALA A 176 23.43 -7.69 -6.23
CA ALA A 176 22.36 -6.72 -6.10
C ALA A 176 22.26 -5.86 -7.36
N LEU A 177 21.05 -5.61 -7.82
CA LEU A 177 20.77 -4.75 -8.95
C LEU A 177 19.70 -3.73 -8.59
N HIS A 178 20.03 -2.45 -8.74
CA HIS A 178 19.12 -1.35 -8.50
C HIS A 178 18.25 -1.09 -9.73
N PHE A 179 16.94 -1.01 -9.52
CA PHE A 179 15.93 -0.72 -10.55
C PHE A 179 15.29 0.64 -10.29
N THR A 180 15.23 1.46 -11.32
CA THR A 180 14.49 2.73 -11.31
C THR A 180 13.26 2.63 -12.20
N LEU A 181 12.31 3.54 -12.06
CA LEU A 181 11.12 3.57 -12.88
C LEU A 181 11.44 3.79 -14.37
N GLU A 182 12.56 4.47 -14.66
CA GLU A 182 13.04 4.69 -16.02
C GLU A 182 13.57 3.41 -16.70
N ASP A 183 13.97 2.40 -15.93
CA ASP A 183 14.42 1.11 -16.44
C ASP A 183 13.27 0.24 -17.02
N ASN A 184 12.00 0.67 -16.81
CA ASN A 184 10.83 -0.05 -17.31
C ASN A 184 10.19 0.64 -18.51
N PRO A 185 10.48 0.19 -19.75
CA PRO A 185 9.93 0.76 -20.97
C PRO A 185 8.44 0.45 -21.19
N PHE A 186 7.87 -0.46 -20.39
CA PHE A 186 6.46 -0.87 -20.52
C PHE A 186 5.52 0.01 -19.68
N VAL A 187 6.08 0.92 -18.89
CA VAL A 187 5.30 1.88 -18.08
C VAL A 187 5.10 3.16 -18.88
N ASP A 188 3.83 3.57 -19.04
CA ASP A 188 3.43 4.80 -19.71
C ASP A 188 4.04 6.04 -19.03
N ASP A 189 4.47 7.01 -19.80
CA ASP A 189 5.04 8.26 -19.32
C ASP A 189 4.04 9.08 -18.48
N ASN A 190 2.73 9.01 -18.80
CA ASN A 190 1.70 9.62 -17.97
C ASN A 190 1.63 8.97 -16.58
N TYR A 191 1.80 7.64 -16.49
CA TYR A 191 1.88 6.96 -15.19
C TYR A 191 3.10 7.43 -14.39
N LYS A 192 4.29 7.52 -15.02
CA LYS A 192 5.51 8.02 -14.37
C LYS A 192 5.32 9.43 -13.84
N LYS A 193 4.76 10.32 -14.66
CA LYS A 193 4.46 11.71 -14.29
C LYS A 193 3.46 11.78 -13.14
N ASN A 194 2.33 11.07 -13.24
CA ASN A 194 1.31 11.04 -12.19
C ASN A 194 1.87 10.50 -10.87
N MET A 195 2.77 9.51 -10.93
CA MET A 195 3.42 8.95 -9.77
C MET A 195 4.38 9.94 -9.13
N ALA A 196 5.19 10.64 -9.93
CA ALA A 196 6.09 11.69 -9.43
C ALA A 196 5.32 12.84 -8.76
N GLU A 197 4.18 13.23 -9.33
CA GLU A 197 3.32 14.30 -8.79
C GLU A 197 2.52 13.87 -7.55
N SER A 198 2.26 12.56 -7.38
CA SER A 198 1.45 12.03 -6.28
C SER A 198 2.25 11.68 -5.03
N LEU A 199 3.57 11.64 -5.11
CA LEU A 199 4.45 11.28 -4.01
C LEU A 199 5.27 12.47 -3.56
N SER A 200 5.56 12.57 -2.27
CA SER A 200 6.48 13.56 -1.71
C SER A 200 7.28 12.96 -0.54
N GLY A 201 8.27 13.69 -0.06
CA GLY A 201 9.09 13.32 1.09
C GLY A 201 9.72 11.93 0.94
N ILE A 202 9.62 11.13 1.99
CA ILE A 202 10.19 9.80 2.05
C ILE A 202 9.57 8.84 1.01
N PHE A 203 8.29 8.99 0.70
CA PHE A 203 7.61 8.13 -0.28
C PHE A 203 8.12 8.38 -1.69
N TYR A 204 8.39 9.63 -2.05
CA TYR A 204 9.04 9.97 -3.32
C TYR A 204 10.46 9.39 -3.38
N LYS A 205 11.24 9.55 -2.31
CA LYS A 205 12.61 9.03 -2.24
C LYS A 205 12.65 7.50 -2.37
N ARG A 206 11.80 6.78 -1.62
CA ARG A 206 11.82 5.30 -1.64
C ARG A 206 11.09 4.72 -2.84
N ASN A 207 9.87 5.17 -3.13
CA ASN A 207 9.00 4.51 -4.11
C ASN A 207 9.22 5.01 -5.55
N TYR A 208 9.66 6.28 -5.73
CA TYR A 208 9.95 6.82 -7.06
C TYR A 208 11.44 6.75 -7.39
N LEU A 209 12.30 7.25 -6.51
CA LEU A 209 13.75 7.25 -6.75
C LEU A 209 14.45 5.93 -6.36
N GLY A 210 13.81 5.06 -5.59
CA GLY A 210 14.38 3.79 -5.16
C GLY A 210 15.52 3.91 -4.14
N LEU A 211 15.52 4.96 -3.31
CA LEU A 211 16.59 5.28 -2.37
C LEU A 211 16.35 4.69 -0.98
N TRP A 212 17.39 4.17 -0.36
CA TRP A 212 17.39 3.78 1.05
C TRP A 212 17.58 5.02 1.92
N CYS A 213 16.56 5.41 2.68
CA CYS A 213 16.58 6.62 3.50
C CYS A 213 15.71 6.49 4.74
N LEU A 214 16.05 7.26 5.80
CA LEU A 214 15.25 7.35 7.03
C LEU A 214 13.99 8.20 6.80
N ALA A 215 12.95 7.88 7.58
CA ALA A 215 11.78 8.74 7.70
C ALA A 215 12.12 9.86 8.71
N GLU A 216 12.44 11.04 8.21
CA GLU A 216 12.87 12.20 9.00
C GLU A 216 12.13 13.46 8.59
N GLY A 217 11.96 14.40 9.55
CA GLY A 217 11.37 15.70 9.30
C GLY A 217 9.84 15.70 9.19
N SER A 218 9.31 16.68 8.46
CA SER A 218 7.87 16.85 8.28
C SER A 218 7.27 15.70 7.45
N ILE A 219 6.13 15.18 7.89
CA ILE A 219 5.40 14.13 7.17
C ILE A 219 4.75 14.69 5.89
N PHE A 220 4.11 15.85 6.00
CA PHE A 220 3.44 16.49 4.87
C PHE A 220 4.31 17.61 4.26
N GLU A 221 5.48 17.25 3.71
CA GLU A 221 6.39 18.21 3.05
C GLU A 221 5.71 18.95 1.88
N CYS A 222 4.70 18.33 1.26
CA CYS A 222 3.93 18.95 0.15
C CYS A 222 2.91 19.99 0.64
N PHE A 223 2.59 20.05 1.93
CA PHE A 223 1.62 20.99 2.44
C PHE A 223 2.18 22.41 2.46
N ASP A 224 1.59 23.29 1.67
CA ASP A 224 1.87 24.73 1.67
C ASP A 224 0.60 25.50 2.03
N ARG A 225 0.71 26.36 3.05
CA ARG A 225 -0.43 27.12 3.57
C ARG A 225 -1.04 28.06 2.51
N ALA A 226 -0.23 28.66 1.65
CA ALA A 226 -0.72 29.58 0.62
C ALA A 226 -1.55 28.84 -0.44
N THR A 227 -1.17 27.60 -0.72
CA THR A 227 -1.82 26.77 -1.74
C THR A 227 -3.01 25.97 -1.19
N HIS A 228 -2.91 25.42 0.02
CA HIS A 228 -3.87 24.43 0.52
C HIS A 228 -4.87 24.98 1.55
N VAL A 229 -4.62 26.18 2.12
CA VAL A 229 -5.60 26.82 3.03
C VAL A 229 -6.45 27.83 2.25
N ARG A 230 -7.74 27.78 2.45
CA ARG A 230 -8.75 28.59 1.74
C ARG A 230 -9.70 29.26 2.71
N SER A 231 -10.10 30.49 2.39
CA SER A 231 -11.20 31.20 3.09
C SER A 231 -12.56 30.93 2.47
N VAL A 232 -12.59 30.37 1.25
CA VAL A 232 -13.81 29.98 0.53
C VAL A 232 -13.62 28.55 0.01
N ALA A 233 -14.67 27.74 0.11
CA ALA A 233 -14.64 26.36 -0.36
C ALA A 233 -14.22 26.27 -1.84
N PRO A 234 -13.36 25.30 -2.21
CA PRO A 234 -12.81 25.20 -3.56
C PRO A 234 -13.85 24.79 -4.61
N ALA A 235 -14.98 24.24 -4.17
CA ALA A 235 -16.11 23.83 -4.99
C ALA A 235 -17.41 23.80 -4.16
N SER A 236 -18.56 23.65 -4.80
CA SER A 236 -19.80 23.33 -4.12
C SER A 236 -19.76 21.87 -3.66
N ALA A 237 -20.08 21.62 -2.39
CA ALA A 237 -20.17 20.26 -1.88
C ALA A 237 -21.35 19.53 -2.51
N GLU A 238 -21.10 18.33 -3.03
CA GLU A 238 -22.16 17.41 -3.43
C GLU A 238 -22.73 16.68 -2.21
N TYR A 239 -21.86 16.40 -1.24
CA TYR A 239 -22.19 15.83 0.06
C TYR A 239 -21.07 16.07 1.06
N PHE A 240 -21.36 15.79 2.33
CA PHE A 240 -20.38 15.84 3.41
C PHE A 240 -20.18 14.48 4.05
N VAL A 241 -18.94 14.23 4.49
CA VAL A 241 -18.55 13.10 5.33
C VAL A 241 -17.76 13.59 6.54
N ALA A 242 -17.65 12.78 7.58
CA ALA A 242 -16.89 13.17 8.76
C ALA A 242 -15.89 12.10 9.18
N GLY A 243 -14.79 12.53 9.81
CA GLY A 243 -13.83 11.66 10.46
C GLY A 243 -13.76 11.98 11.94
N ILE A 244 -13.60 10.94 12.79
CA ILE A 244 -13.50 11.09 14.24
C ILE A 244 -12.28 10.35 14.74
N ASP A 245 -11.38 11.09 15.41
CA ASP A 245 -10.37 10.51 16.29
C ASP A 245 -10.88 10.57 17.73
N TYR A 246 -11.15 9.37 18.30
CA TYR A 246 -11.70 9.24 19.64
C TYR A 246 -10.60 9.00 20.66
N GLY A 247 -10.37 9.99 21.54
CA GLY A 247 -9.50 9.86 22.68
C GLY A 247 -10.31 9.92 23.99
N ALA A 248 -10.25 8.88 24.83
CA ALA A 248 -10.92 8.91 26.15
C ALA A 248 -10.21 9.85 27.14
N SER A 249 -8.88 9.96 27.08
CA SER A 249 -8.02 10.81 27.91
C SER A 249 -7.17 11.80 27.12
N ASN A 250 -7.14 11.65 25.81
CA ASN A 250 -6.48 12.53 24.86
C ASN A 250 -7.53 13.44 24.21
N PRO A 251 -7.13 14.50 23.50
CA PRO A 251 -8.07 15.33 22.78
C PRO A 251 -8.97 14.50 21.85
N PHE A 252 -10.22 14.89 21.79
CA PHE A 252 -11.21 14.35 20.85
C PHE A 252 -11.28 15.29 19.65
N ALA A 253 -11.22 14.74 18.45
CA ALA A 253 -11.32 15.50 17.21
C ALA A 253 -12.37 14.93 16.27
N CYS A 254 -13.15 15.83 15.66
CA CYS A 254 -14.03 15.50 14.54
C CYS A 254 -13.80 16.51 13.42
N VAL A 255 -13.53 16.04 12.22
CA VAL A 255 -13.40 16.87 11.02
C VAL A 255 -14.56 16.63 10.07
N LEU A 256 -15.14 17.72 9.57
CA LEU A 256 -16.16 17.69 8.55
C LEU A 256 -15.50 17.92 7.18
N VAL A 257 -15.70 17.00 6.25
CA VAL A 257 -15.08 17.06 4.92
C VAL A 257 -16.16 17.21 3.85
N GLY A 258 -16.07 18.30 3.08
CA GLY A 258 -16.85 18.52 1.88
C GLY A 258 -16.27 17.75 0.70
N VAL A 259 -17.13 17.16 -0.11
CA VAL A 259 -16.78 16.35 -1.27
C VAL A 259 -17.43 16.89 -2.53
N SER A 260 -16.62 17.12 -3.56
CA SER A 260 -17.06 17.37 -4.94
C SER A 260 -16.42 16.30 -5.83
N THR A 261 -17.24 15.51 -6.53
CA THR A 261 -16.81 14.35 -7.29
C THR A 261 -16.23 14.70 -8.67
N GLY A 262 -16.44 15.93 -9.13
CA GLY A 262 -15.97 16.37 -10.45
C GLY A 262 -16.70 15.69 -11.60
N LYS A 263 -18.03 15.56 -11.53
CA LYS A 263 -18.88 14.84 -12.53
C LYS A 263 -18.77 15.31 -13.98
N ASN A 264 -18.11 16.43 -14.26
CA ASN A 264 -17.89 16.94 -15.60
C ASN A 264 -16.40 16.79 -15.98
N ILE A 265 -16.11 16.44 -17.24
CA ILE A 265 -14.76 16.23 -17.80
C ILE A 265 -13.77 17.39 -17.52
N GLN A 266 -14.27 18.57 -17.15
CA GLN A 266 -13.50 19.76 -16.82
C GLN A 266 -13.34 20.03 -15.31
N GLN A 267 -13.98 19.25 -14.43
CA GLN A 267 -13.90 19.42 -12.98
C GLN A 267 -13.22 18.22 -12.35
N THR A 268 -12.08 18.45 -11.72
CA THR A 268 -11.40 17.44 -10.92
C THR A 268 -12.08 17.29 -9.55
N LYS A 269 -12.04 16.09 -8.99
CA LYS A 269 -12.40 15.81 -7.60
C LYS A 269 -11.78 16.85 -6.66
N LYS A 270 -12.58 17.40 -5.73
CA LYS A 270 -12.08 18.28 -4.65
C LYS A 270 -12.60 17.78 -3.31
N LEU A 271 -11.71 17.80 -2.33
CA LEU A 271 -11.96 17.47 -0.94
C LEU A 271 -11.50 18.66 -0.10
N TRP A 272 -12.23 19.01 0.94
CA TRP A 272 -11.76 20.05 1.86
C TRP A 272 -12.29 19.82 3.27
N VAL A 273 -11.46 20.10 4.27
CA VAL A 273 -11.90 20.17 5.65
C VAL A 273 -12.70 21.45 5.80
N GLU A 274 -14.03 21.32 5.87
CA GLU A 274 -14.97 22.44 5.96
C GLU A 274 -14.97 23.04 7.35
N LYS A 275 -15.00 22.19 8.39
CA LYS A 275 -15.01 22.57 9.81
C LYS A 275 -14.36 21.49 10.67
N GLU A 276 -13.93 21.90 11.86
CA GLU A 276 -13.42 21.00 12.87
C GLU A 276 -14.15 21.21 14.21
N TYR A 277 -14.35 20.10 14.95
CA TYR A 277 -14.70 20.10 16.36
C TYR A 277 -13.51 19.49 17.13
N TYR A 278 -13.00 20.23 18.11
CA TYR A 278 -11.84 19.84 18.90
C TYR A 278 -12.10 20.02 20.39
N TRP A 279 -11.98 18.95 21.17
CA TRP A 279 -12.14 18.98 22.61
C TRP A 279 -10.93 18.40 23.32
N ASP A 280 -10.15 19.28 23.97
CA ASP A 280 -9.01 18.86 24.76
C ASP A 280 -9.44 18.58 26.21
N HIS A 281 -9.44 17.31 26.60
CA HIS A 281 -9.79 16.84 27.94
C HIS A 281 -8.81 17.28 29.02
N LYS A 282 -7.54 17.60 28.65
CA LYS A 282 -6.50 18.07 29.58
C LYS A 282 -6.60 19.57 29.85
N ALA A 283 -6.95 20.33 28.82
CA ALA A 283 -7.13 21.79 28.95
C ALA A 283 -8.52 22.17 29.46
N LYS A 284 -9.50 21.28 29.33
CA LYS A 284 -10.89 21.46 29.74
C LYS A 284 -11.33 20.28 30.60
N ARG A 285 -12.59 20.31 31.11
CA ARG A 285 -13.13 19.15 31.81
C ARG A 285 -13.28 17.93 30.88
N ALA A 286 -13.15 16.75 31.44
CA ALA A 286 -13.50 15.53 30.74
C ALA A 286 -15.02 15.52 30.39
N LYS A 287 -15.34 15.04 29.20
CA LYS A 287 -16.72 14.77 28.74
C LYS A 287 -16.97 13.27 28.68
N THR A 288 -18.19 12.89 29.00
CA THR A 288 -18.67 11.52 28.79
C THR A 288 -18.87 11.25 27.30
N ASN A 289 -18.97 9.98 26.92
CA ASN A 289 -19.27 9.59 25.53
C ASN A 289 -20.60 10.21 25.07
N PHE A 290 -21.61 10.27 25.95
CA PHE A 290 -22.89 10.87 25.61
C PHE A 290 -22.76 12.38 25.34
N GLU A 291 -22.04 13.12 26.18
CA GLU A 291 -21.82 14.56 25.95
C GLU A 291 -21.06 14.83 24.65
N LEU A 292 -20.01 14.02 24.36
CA LEU A 292 -19.29 14.14 23.09
C LEU A 292 -20.20 13.80 21.88
N ALA A 293 -21.04 12.78 22.02
CA ALA A 293 -21.96 12.39 20.95
C ALA A 293 -23.01 13.48 20.68
N VAL A 294 -23.52 14.14 21.72
CA VAL A 294 -24.42 15.30 21.60
C VAL A 294 -23.72 16.46 20.88
N ASP A 295 -22.47 16.76 21.27
CA ASP A 295 -21.71 17.83 20.62
C ASP A 295 -21.46 17.53 19.14
N VAL A 296 -21.05 16.29 18.80
CA VAL A 296 -20.83 15.85 17.43
C VAL A 296 -22.14 15.89 16.62
N LYS A 297 -23.26 15.47 17.23
CA LYS A 297 -24.57 15.59 16.60
C LYS A 297 -24.87 17.04 16.20
N ASN A 298 -24.78 17.96 17.17
CA ASN A 298 -25.05 19.39 16.94
C ASN A 298 -24.09 20.00 15.89
N PHE A 299 -22.85 19.53 15.86
CA PHE A 299 -21.82 19.95 14.91
C PHE A 299 -22.13 19.47 13.47
N LEU A 300 -22.61 18.23 13.30
CA LEU A 300 -22.84 17.61 12.00
C LEU A 300 -24.25 17.82 11.44
N GLU A 301 -25.24 18.07 12.29
CA GLU A 301 -26.66 18.17 11.93
C GLU A 301 -26.95 19.15 10.77
N PRO A 302 -26.30 20.34 10.69
CA PRO A 302 -26.54 21.28 9.59
C PRO A 302 -26.11 20.80 8.20
N TYR A 303 -25.27 19.76 8.13
CA TYR A 303 -24.58 19.35 6.90
C TYR A 303 -25.11 18.06 6.27
N GLY A 304 -26.02 17.35 6.91
CA GLY A 304 -26.60 16.11 6.38
C GLY A 304 -25.54 15.07 6.03
N VAL A 305 -24.60 14.81 6.96
CA VAL A 305 -23.44 13.93 6.76
C VAL A 305 -23.88 12.51 6.40
N THR A 306 -23.34 11.95 5.31
CA THR A 306 -23.71 10.63 4.81
C THR A 306 -23.01 9.48 5.55
N ASN A 307 -21.72 9.64 5.87
CA ASN A 307 -20.92 8.65 6.57
C ASN A 307 -19.97 9.30 7.57
N ILE A 308 -19.76 8.62 8.70
CA ILE A 308 -18.76 9.00 9.70
C ILE A 308 -17.73 7.88 9.81
N TYR A 309 -16.47 8.21 9.57
CA TYR A 309 -15.32 7.30 9.67
C TYR A 309 -14.66 7.43 11.04
N ILE A 310 -14.47 6.31 11.73
CA ILE A 310 -13.98 6.31 13.11
C ILE A 310 -13.08 5.11 13.35
N ASP A 311 -12.10 5.26 14.25
CA ASP A 311 -11.24 4.13 14.68
C ASP A 311 -12.08 2.91 15.10
N PRO A 312 -11.77 1.71 14.60
CA PRO A 312 -12.46 0.48 14.98
C PRO A 312 -12.51 0.23 16.49
N SER A 313 -11.51 0.67 17.25
CA SER A 313 -11.40 0.47 18.70
C SER A 313 -12.40 1.32 19.54
N ALA A 314 -13.02 2.36 18.98
CA ALA A 314 -13.92 3.28 19.68
C ALA A 314 -15.33 2.70 19.94
N ALA A 315 -15.44 1.46 20.39
CA ALA A 315 -16.70 0.70 20.46
C ALA A 315 -17.78 1.37 21.31
N SER A 316 -17.42 1.94 22.48
CA SER A 316 -18.35 2.59 23.40
C SER A 316 -18.95 3.89 22.81
N PHE A 317 -18.11 4.71 22.19
CA PHE A 317 -18.55 5.94 21.54
C PHE A 317 -19.42 5.65 20.30
N LYS A 318 -19.03 4.66 19.49
CA LYS A 318 -19.84 4.20 18.35
C LYS A 318 -21.27 3.81 18.76
N THR A 319 -21.41 3.20 19.94
CA THR A 319 -22.74 2.84 20.47
C THR A 319 -23.62 4.07 20.72
N GLU A 320 -23.05 5.14 21.30
CA GLU A 320 -23.82 6.39 21.54
C GLU A 320 -24.20 7.07 20.23
N MET A 321 -23.31 7.15 19.26
CA MET A 321 -23.61 7.77 17.96
C MET A 321 -24.67 7.00 17.17
N ARG A 322 -24.64 5.65 17.23
CA ARG A 322 -25.68 4.80 16.59
C ARG A 322 -27.07 5.01 17.21
N LYS A 323 -27.15 5.20 18.53
CA LYS A 323 -28.42 5.55 19.21
C LYS A 323 -28.99 6.89 18.71
N MET A 324 -28.13 7.79 18.25
CA MET A 324 -28.53 9.09 17.67
C MET A 324 -28.83 9.00 16.16
N GLY A 325 -28.81 7.82 15.57
CA GLY A 325 -29.20 7.57 14.17
C GLY A 325 -28.09 7.74 13.14
N TYR A 326 -26.81 7.87 13.56
CA TYR A 326 -25.70 8.03 12.62
C TYR A 326 -25.18 6.69 12.09
N HIS A 327 -24.84 6.68 10.80
CA HIS A 327 -24.15 5.57 10.16
C HIS A 327 -22.63 5.74 10.37
N LEU A 328 -22.01 4.74 11.02
CA LEU A 328 -20.57 4.74 11.34
C LEU A 328 -19.86 3.65 10.56
N VAL A 329 -18.76 4.02 9.93
CA VAL A 329 -17.90 3.13 9.15
C VAL A 329 -16.57 2.98 9.89
N ASP A 330 -16.14 1.75 10.09
CA ASP A 330 -14.81 1.49 10.63
C ASP A 330 -13.74 1.98 9.65
N ALA A 331 -12.86 2.86 10.12
CA ALA A 331 -11.83 3.46 9.29
C ALA A 331 -10.70 2.46 8.99
N ASN A 332 -10.08 2.61 7.82
CA ASN A 332 -8.75 2.07 7.62
C ASN A 332 -7.77 2.89 8.46
N ASN A 333 -7.26 2.31 9.53
CA ASN A 333 -6.39 2.98 10.48
C ASN A 333 -4.89 2.70 10.25
N GLU A 334 -4.52 2.02 9.16
CA GLU A 334 -3.12 1.86 8.74
C GLU A 334 -2.46 3.22 8.53
N VAL A 335 -1.43 3.49 9.35
CA VAL A 335 -0.87 4.84 9.48
C VAL A 335 -0.15 5.27 8.21
N VAL A 336 0.79 4.46 7.74
CA VAL A 336 1.65 4.80 6.59
C VAL A 336 0.83 4.90 5.29
N ASP A 337 -0.10 3.98 5.07
CA ASP A 337 -1.00 4.01 3.90
C ASP A 337 -1.90 5.24 3.91
N GLY A 338 -2.43 5.57 5.09
CA GLY A 338 -3.24 6.76 5.28
C GLY A 338 -2.48 8.06 5.05
N ILE A 339 -1.25 8.17 5.56
CA ILE A 339 -0.36 9.30 5.31
C ILE A 339 -0.07 9.44 3.82
N THR A 340 0.27 8.33 3.15
CA THR A 340 0.54 8.31 1.70
C THR A 340 -0.66 8.82 0.90
N THR A 341 -1.88 8.40 1.27
CA THR A 341 -3.10 8.82 0.59
C THR A 341 -3.37 10.32 0.78
N VAL A 342 -3.25 10.85 2.01
CA VAL A 342 -3.41 12.28 2.30
C VAL A 342 -2.35 13.11 1.56
N THR A 343 -1.09 12.67 1.57
CA THR A 343 0.02 13.30 0.84
C THR A 343 -0.29 13.40 -0.66
N SER A 344 -0.77 12.31 -1.25
CA SER A 344 -1.16 12.26 -2.67
C SER A 344 -2.27 13.26 -3.00
N GLU A 345 -3.29 13.39 -2.16
CA GLU A 345 -4.39 14.34 -2.39
C GLU A 345 -3.93 15.80 -2.26
N PHE A 346 -3.01 16.11 -1.34
CA PHE A 346 -2.37 17.43 -1.27
C PHE A 346 -1.51 17.71 -2.51
N SER A 347 -0.62 16.78 -2.88
CA SER A 347 0.29 16.95 -4.02
C SER A 347 -0.44 17.15 -5.35
N LYS A 348 -1.59 16.50 -5.52
CA LYS A 348 -2.48 16.66 -6.69
C LYS A 348 -3.33 17.94 -6.65
N GLY A 349 -3.27 18.72 -5.57
CA GLY A 349 -4.12 19.89 -5.39
C GLY A 349 -5.61 19.55 -5.30
N ASN A 350 -5.94 18.39 -4.75
CA ASN A 350 -7.31 17.93 -4.54
C ASN A 350 -7.80 18.14 -3.13
N LEU A 351 -6.91 18.27 -2.13
CA LEU A 351 -7.25 18.42 -0.72
C LEU A 351 -6.94 19.84 -0.24
N PHE A 352 -7.91 20.46 0.43
CA PHE A 352 -7.81 21.80 0.99
C PHE A 352 -8.32 21.82 2.43
N ILE A 353 -7.99 22.90 3.16
CA ILE A 353 -8.43 23.11 4.55
C ILE A 353 -8.97 24.51 4.64
N MET A 354 -10.16 24.67 5.22
CA MET A 354 -10.71 26.00 5.48
C MET A 354 -9.91 26.69 6.59
N ASP A 355 -9.68 27.98 6.43
CA ASP A 355 -8.83 28.79 7.31
C ASP A 355 -9.33 28.87 8.77
N GLU A 356 -10.61 28.54 9.01
CA GLU A 356 -11.21 28.39 10.33
C GLU A 356 -10.72 27.13 11.08
N CYS A 357 -10.22 26.10 10.36
CA CYS A 357 -9.76 24.82 10.94
C CYS A 357 -8.35 24.96 11.51
N LYS A 358 -8.22 25.75 12.56
CA LYS A 358 -6.91 26.13 13.15
C LYS A 358 -6.12 24.96 13.72
N ASN A 359 -6.82 23.99 14.32
CA ASN A 359 -6.15 22.80 14.89
C ASN A 359 -5.63 21.91 13.78
N THR A 360 -6.46 21.62 12.76
CA THR A 360 -6.05 20.82 11.59
C THR A 360 -4.84 21.43 10.88
N ILE A 361 -4.85 22.75 10.64
CA ILE A 361 -3.71 23.44 10.01
C ILE A 361 -2.46 23.31 10.87
N ARG A 362 -2.57 23.57 12.20
CA ARG A 362 -1.45 23.48 13.13
C ARG A 362 -0.88 22.06 13.21
N GLU A 363 -1.75 21.06 13.33
CA GLU A 363 -1.33 19.67 13.46
C GLU A 363 -0.68 19.17 12.19
N ILE A 364 -1.21 19.46 10.98
CA ILE A 364 -0.56 19.13 9.71
C ILE A 364 0.84 19.74 9.60
N GLN A 365 1.01 21.00 9.98
CA GLN A 365 2.31 21.69 9.91
C GLN A 365 3.34 21.14 10.92
N SER A 366 2.87 20.59 12.03
CA SER A 366 3.72 20.04 13.09
C SER A 366 3.82 18.52 13.10
N TYR A 367 3.20 17.84 12.13
CA TYR A 367 3.22 16.38 12.03
C TYR A 367 4.56 15.90 11.48
N VAL A 368 5.33 15.25 12.32
CA VAL A 368 6.72 14.84 12.04
C VAL A 368 6.91 13.35 12.30
N TRP A 369 7.88 12.77 11.65
CA TRP A 369 8.31 11.40 11.94
C TRP A 369 8.96 11.32 13.33
N ASP A 370 8.84 10.17 13.99
CA ASP A 370 9.57 9.89 15.23
C ASP A 370 10.99 9.42 14.90
N ASP A 371 11.98 10.28 15.12
CA ASP A 371 13.39 10.00 14.84
C ASP A 371 13.92 8.76 15.59
N LYS A 372 13.34 8.41 16.74
CA LYS A 372 13.76 7.22 17.50
C LYS A 372 13.23 5.96 16.83
N GLN A 373 11.97 5.96 16.43
CA GLN A 373 11.36 4.85 15.69
C GLN A 373 12.00 4.69 14.31
N ALA A 374 12.27 5.79 13.61
CA ALA A 374 12.92 5.77 12.30
C ALA A 374 14.31 5.10 12.37
N LYS A 375 15.12 5.38 13.41
CA LYS A 375 16.42 4.71 13.63
C LYS A 375 16.30 3.21 13.92
N LEU A 376 15.15 2.77 14.44
CA LEU A 376 14.82 1.35 14.63
C LEU A 376 14.18 0.72 13.40
N GLY A 377 14.01 1.50 12.33
CA GLY A 377 13.44 1.04 11.08
C GLY A 377 11.92 1.10 10.99
N PHE A 378 11.26 1.78 11.93
CA PHE A 378 9.82 1.98 11.92
C PHE A 378 9.47 3.37 11.42
N ASP A 379 8.67 3.43 10.36
CA ASP A 379 8.13 4.69 9.84
C ASP A 379 6.87 5.05 10.63
N GLU A 380 7.06 5.56 11.83
CA GLU A 380 5.99 5.97 12.72
C GLU A 380 6.02 7.48 12.95
N PRO A 381 4.85 8.14 12.92
CA PRO A 381 4.77 9.55 13.32
C PRO A 381 4.97 9.70 14.83
N LEU A 382 5.53 10.83 15.22
CA LEU A 382 5.58 11.23 16.63
C LEU A 382 4.15 11.43 17.15
N LYS A 383 3.74 10.63 18.12
CA LYS A 383 2.38 10.66 18.72
C LYS A 383 2.19 11.92 19.58
N LYS A 384 1.98 13.07 18.92
CA LYS A 384 1.80 14.36 19.55
C LYS A 384 1.05 15.31 18.63
N ASN A 385 -0.09 15.85 19.11
CA ASN A 385 -0.93 16.79 18.35
C ASN A 385 -1.28 16.26 16.96
N ASP A 386 -1.86 15.08 16.91
CA ASP A 386 -2.16 14.33 15.70
C ASP A 386 -3.67 14.03 15.52
N HIS A 387 -4.52 14.54 16.40
CA HIS A 387 -5.92 14.13 16.50
C HIS A 387 -6.78 14.52 15.30
N THR A 388 -6.68 15.76 14.82
CA THR A 388 -7.39 16.19 13.60
C THR A 388 -6.78 15.59 12.34
N VAL A 389 -5.47 15.35 12.37
CA VAL A 389 -4.75 14.66 11.27
C VAL A 389 -5.21 13.22 11.17
N ASP A 390 -5.32 12.50 12.29
CA ASP A 390 -5.82 11.12 12.31
C ASP A 390 -7.29 11.07 11.88
N ALA A 391 -8.13 11.97 12.37
CA ALA A 391 -9.52 12.09 11.92
C ALA A 391 -9.63 12.35 10.40
N LEU A 392 -8.78 13.23 9.84
CA LEU A 392 -8.73 13.49 8.40
C LEU A 392 -8.22 12.26 7.64
N ARG A 393 -7.18 11.62 8.12
CA ARG A 393 -6.61 10.40 7.54
C ARG A 393 -7.66 9.28 7.45
N TYR A 394 -8.49 9.10 8.48
CA TYR A 394 -9.58 8.11 8.47
C TYR A 394 -10.58 8.37 7.33
N VAL A 395 -10.93 9.63 7.08
CA VAL A 395 -11.77 9.98 5.93
C VAL A 395 -11.07 9.65 4.63
N ILE A 396 -9.89 10.22 4.40
CA ILE A 396 -9.22 10.19 3.10
C ILE A 396 -8.80 8.76 2.71
N ALA A 397 -8.34 7.94 3.68
CA ALA A 397 -7.93 6.56 3.42
C ALA A 397 -9.10 5.59 3.24
N THR A 398 -10.28 5.89 3.82
CA THR A 398 -11.41 4.95 3.81
C THR A 398 -12.46 5.34 2.79
N HIS A 399 -12.72 6.65 2.63
CA HIS A 399 -13.75 7.15 1.73
C HIS A 399 -13.30 7.05 0.27
N LYS A 400 -13.79 6.04 -0.43
CA LYS A 400 -13.59 5.90 -1.88
C LYS A 400 -14.60 6.78 -2.60
N VAL A 401 -14.16 7.96 -3.04
CA VAL A 401 -14.93 8.73 -4.02
C VAL A 401 -14.97 7.91 -5.31
N ALA A 402 -16.16 7.57 -5.79
CA ALA A 402 -16.30 6.88 -7.05
C ALA A 402 -15.67 7.75 -8.15
N GLU A 403 -14.55 7.32 -8.69
CA GLU A 403 -13.97 7.95 -9.88
C GLU A 403 -14.96 7.77 -11.02
N TYR A 404 -15.35 8.88 -11.67
CA TYR A 404 -16.07 8.82 -12.93
C TYR A 404 -15.19 8.16 -13.96
N LYS A 405 -15.46 6.87 -14.26
CA LYS A 405 -14.94 6.22 -15.46
C LYS A 405 -15.84 6.65 -16.60
N PRO A 406 -15.35 7.38 -17.63
CA PRO A 406 -16.13 7.59 -18.84
C PRO A 406 -16.61 6.21 -19.32
N HIS A 407 -17.91 6.06 -19.52
CA HIS A 407 -18.44 4.90 -20.21
C HIS A 407 -17.76 4.86 -21.58
N ASP A 408 -16.98 3.82 -21.82
CA ASP A 408 -16.54 3.48 -23.16
C ASP A 408 -17.82 3.08 -23.92
N ASP A 409 -18.45 4.07 -24.56
CA ASP A 409 -19.53 3.85 -25.52
C ASP A 409 -18.97 3.16 -26.79
N LYS A 410 -18.34 2.03 -26.61
CA LYS A 410 -18.23 1.03 -27.67
C LYS A 410 -19.57 0.31 -27.73
N HIS A 411 -20.55 0.95 -28.36
CA HIS A 411 -21.68 0.24 -28.91
C HIS A 411 -21.11 -0.89 -29.78
N ASP A 412 -21.20 -2.11 -29.30
CA ASP A 412 -21.07 -3.30 -30.11
C ASP A 412 -22.38 -3.45 -30.93
N PRO A 413 -22.38 -3.19 -32.26
CA PRO A 413 -23.58 -3.28 -33.09
C PRO A 413 -24.10 -4.70 -33.24
N ASP A 414 -23.36 -5.74 -32.77
CA ASP A 414 -23.71 -7.15 -32.97
C ASP A 414 -24.46 -7.79 -31.80
N GLN A 415 -24.74 -7.07 -30.73
CA GLN A 415 -25.48 -7.62 -29.56
C GLN A 415 -27.01 -7.77 -29.81
N TYR A 416 -27.53 -7.34 -30.95
CA TYR A 416 -28.97 -7.44 -31.32
C TYR A 416 -29.28 -8.49 -32.38
N ARG A 417 -28.36 -9.40 -32.75
CA ARG A 417 -28.58 -10.44 -33.76
C ARG A 417 -28.62 -11.87 -33.21
N SER A 418 -29.28 -12.14 -32.10
CA SER A 418 -29.58 -13.54 -31.74
C SER A 418 -30.89 -13.74 -31.00
N GLY A 419 -31.93 -13.02 -31.38
CA GLY A 419 -33.31 -13.30 -31.03
C GLY A 419 -33.94 -14.20 -32.09
N ARG A 420 -33.63 -15.51 -32.17
CA ARG A 420 -34.47 -16.47 -32.92
C ARG A 420 -35.77 -16.68 -32.13
N PHE A 421 -36.82 -16.05 -32.65
CA PHE A 421 -38.21 -16.41 -32.41
C PHE A 421 -38.44 -17.88 -32.78
N ASN A 422 -38.89 -18.66 -31.83
CA ASN A 422 -39.41 -20.01 -32.13
C ASN A 422 -40.91 -20.02 -31.79
N PRO A 423 -41.81 -19.98 -32.80
CA PRO A 423 -43.24 -20.10 -32.58
C PRO A 423 -43.65 -21.58 -32.74
N GLY A 424 -44.15 -22.18 -31.67
CA GLY A 424 -45.00 -23.36 -31.85
C GLY A 424 -44.59 -24.59 -31.02
N GLY A 425 -45.54 -25.02 -30.18
CA GLY A 425 -45.47 -26.35 -29.57
C GLY A 425 -46.30 -26.46 -28.28
N ARG A 426 -47.63 -26.43 -28.42
CA ARG A 426 -48.57 -27.01 -27.44
C ARG A 426 -48.47 -28.52 -27.36
N LYS A 427 -48.81 -29.04 -26.15
CA LYS A 427 -49.30 -30.41 -25.76
C LYS A 427 -48.22 -31.17 -24.95
N PHE A 428 -48.49 -31.70 -23.81
CA PHE A 428 -49.61 -32.13 -22.94
C PHE A 428 -49.17 -31.94 -21.47
#